data_f0608d4e2b31af1791e0cffe8cd9d09a
#
_entry.id   f0608d4e2b31af1791e0cffe8cd9d09a
#
_cell.length_a   1.000
_cell.length_b   1.000
_cell.length_c   1.000
_cell.angle_alpha   90.00
_cell.angle_beta   90.00
_cell.angle_gamma   90.00
#
_symmetry.space_group_name_H-M   'P 1'
#
loop_
_entity.id
_entity.type
_entity.pdbx_description
1 polymer ?
#
loop_
_entity_poly.entity_id
_entity_poly.type
_entity_poly.pdbx_seq_one_letter_code
_entity_poly.pdbx_strand_id
1 'polypeptide(L)'
;SSVTGGRPQDLGPGSKERKSVLIDLVTNLGLPLDTRLSKTRLAGAVAAMLGMPWTEACWSTGETITLEGLNAVLAGAEQRALRGPHGARYRIRQEARLLVTALGGSCPVHWDGRTCVKEMIANEYSKARQTEWVGWYFEFVGLPALVNAYGGGPVRVGVTEFDYAREFVWDLKTHAQKGLNSSCEVSGDTPLNDRESVLRCIEERGSLGFLVLSGSPSFDGSAEFDAWHRKMRGKAAASTSKRPRRLKVALKPLTIQAYTFHGMQETERALANGVLKTFQQGHQPDGRSRRPKFILSLDKAQEAGLVIAQYDFGAPMATDQRGSSHLRVW
;
A
#
# COMPACT_ATOMS: atom_id res chain seq x y z
N SER A 1 -2.86 20.38 56.55
CA SER A 1 -3.58 19.74 55.41
C SER A 1 -2.68 19.68 54.21
N SER A 2 -1.99 18.56 54.06
CA SER A 2 -1.11 18.28 52.95
C SER A 2 -1.92 17.66 51.81
N VAL A 3 -2.05 18.38 50.69
CA VAL A 3 -2.63 17.87 49.47
C VAL A 3 -1.52 17.10 48.72
N THR A 4 -1.58 15.78 48.79
CA THR A 4 -0.77 14.88 47.96
C THR A 4 -1.35 14.91 46.57
N GLY A 5 -0.71 15.67 45.68
CA GLY A 5 -0.97 15.65 44.26
C GLY A 5 -0.57 14.28 43.65
N GLY A 6 -1.57 13.43 43.40
CA GLY A 6 -1.39 12.21 42.64
C GLY A 6 -0.93 12.56 41.23
N ARG A 7 0.24 12.07 40.84
CA ARG A 7 0.66 12.08 39.44
C ARG A 7 -0.37 11.30 38.61
N PRO A 8 -0.75 11.77 37.42
CA PRO A 8 -1.55 10.96 36.49
C PRO A 8 -0.79 9.65 36.27
N GLN A 9 -1.41 8.52 36.58
CA GLN A 9 -0.88 7.21 36.22
C GLN A 9 -0.87 7.16 34.68
N ASP A 10 0.30 7.26 34.08
CA ASP A 10 0.52 6.88 32.69
C ASP A 10 0.11 5.40 32.58
N LEU A 11 -1.07 5.14 32.06
CA LEU A 11 -1.55 3.82 31.71
C LEU A 11 -0.81 3.36 30.46
N GLY A 12 0.46 3.03 30.60
CA GLY A 12 1.23 2.37 29.55
C GLY A 12 0.64 1.00 29.20
N PRO A 13 0.96 0.46 28.03
CA PRO A 13 0.42 -0.80 27.56
C PRO A 13 0.62 -1.92 28.58
N GLY A 14 -0.42 -2.74 28.81
CA GLY A 14 -0.40 -3.87 29.71
C GLY A 14 0.66 -4.92 29.32
N SER A 15 0.94 -5.87 30.22
CA SER A 15 2.03 -6.83 30.00
C SER A 15 1.90 -7.68 28.73
N LYS A 16 0.67 -7.97 28.26
CA LYS A 16 0.44 -8.69 26.99
C LYS A 16 0.66 -7.77 25.78
N GLU A 17 0.24 -6.53 25.89
CA GLU A 17 0.38 -5.52 24.83
C GLU A 17 1.86 -5.18 24.54
N ARG A 18 2.71 -5.20 25.57
CA ARG A 18 4.17 -4.95 25.38
C ARG A 18 4.85 -5.99 24.50
N LYS A 19 4.39 -7.24 24.50
CA LYS A 19 4.91 -8.26 23.57
C LYS A 19 4.45 -8.00 22.15
N SER A 20 3.19 -7.62 21.96
CA SER A 20 2.64 -7.26 20.65
C SER A 20 3.44 -6.11 20.03
N VAL A 21 3.71 -5.06 20.79
CA VAL A 21 4.53 -3.91 20.34
C VAL A 21 5.92 -4.33 19.86
N LEU A 22 6.59 -5.25 20.58
CA LEU A 22 7.89 -5.76 20.15
C LEU A 22 7.80 -6.63 18.89
N ILE A 23 6.75 -7.43 18.75
CA ILE A 23 6.49 -8.24 17.54
C ILE A 23 6.26 -7.31 16.34
N ASP A 24 5.46 -6.27 16.52
CA ASP A 24 5.20 -5.28 15.48
C ASP A 24 6.48 -4.54 15.07
N LEU A 25 7.34 -4.20 16.04
CA LEU A 25 8.64 -3.60 15.78
C LEU A 25 9.54 -4.54 14.95
N VAL A 26 9.65 -5.81 15.34
CA VAL A 26 10.44 -6.83 14.62
C VAL A 26 9.93 -6.99 13.19
N THR A 27 8.61 -7.07 13.02
CA THR A 27 7.97 -7.20 11.72
C THR A 27 8.18 -5.95 10.86
N ASN A 28 7.98 -4.76 11.45
CA ASN A 28 8.13 -3.49 10.73
C ASN A 28 9.57 -3.22 10.28
N LEU A 29 10.55 -3.63 11.07
CA LEU A 29 11.96 -3.50 10.73
C LEU A 29 12.47 -4.67 9.86
N GLY A 30 11.67 -5.72 9.68
CA GLY A 30 12.09 -6.93 8.96
C GLY A 30 13.28 -7.62 9.64
N LEU A 31 13.34 -7.60 10.98
CA LEU A 31 14.42 -8.26 11.71
C LEU A 31 14.24 -9.79 11.69
N PRO A 32 15.27 -10.56 11.41
CA PRO A 32 15.20 -12.02 11.38
C PRO A 32 15.22 -12.61 12.81
N LEU A 33 14.22 -12.25 13.62
CA LEU A 33 14.09 -12.67 15.02
C LEU A 33 12.88 -13.59 15.21
N ASP A 34 13.01 -14.58 16.08
CA ASP A 34 11.90 -15.45 16.46
C ASP A 34 10.95 -14.72 17.43
N THR A 35 9.78 -14.37 16.93
CA THR A 35 8.74 -13.66 17.69
C THR A 35 8.11 -14.53 18.82
N ARG A 36 8.40 -15.83 18.88
CA ARG A 36 7.95 -16.73 19.96
C ARG A 36 8.75 -16.54 21.25
N LEU A 37 9.91 -15.89 21.19
CA LEU A 37 10.72 -15.57 22.36
C LEU A 37 9.89 -14.86 23.46
N SER A 38 10.32 -15.00 24.72
CA SER A 38 9.75 -14.20 25.82
C SER A 38 9.99 -12.70 25.56
N LYS A 39 9.15 -11.84 26.15
CA LYS A 39 9.25 -10.37 25.97
C LYS A 39 10.66 -9.86 26.19
N THR A 40 11.29 -10.26 27.26
CA THR A 40 12.63 -9.83 27.64
C THR A 40 13.68 -10.31 26.64
N ARG A 41 13.62 -11.59 26.25
CA ARG A 41 14.53 -12.13 25.24
C ARG A 41 14.34 -11.48 23.89
N LEU A 42 13.08 -11.21 23.48
CA LEU A 42 12.80 -10.53 22.24
C LEU A 42 13.32 -9.08 22.25
N ALA A 43 13.07 -8.34 23.34
CA ALA A 43 13.58 -6.97 23.50
C ALA A 43 15.12 -6.92 23.50
N GLY A 44 15.77 -7.83 24.24
CA GLY A 44 17.23 -7.96 24.24
C GLY A 44 17.80 -8.31 22.86
N ALA A 45 17.14 -9.23 22.14
CA ALA A 45 17.53 -9.58 20.77
C ALA A 45 17.37 -8.42 19.79
N VAL A 46 16.29 -7.64 19.91
CA VAL A 46 16.09 -6.39 19.12
C VAL A 46 17.21 -5.41 19.45
N ALA A 47 17.47 -5.15 20.73
CA ALA A 47 18.53 -4.24 21.16
C ALA A 47 19.90 -4.68 20.63
N ALA A 48 20.26 -5.96 20.74
CA ALA A 48 21.51 -6.50 20.23
C ALA A 48 21.63 -6.35 18.71
N MET A 49 20.57 -6.67 17.97
CA MET A 49 20.56 -6.58 16.51
C MET A 49 20.68 -5.13 16.02
N LEU A 50 20.11 -4.19 16.75
CA LEU A 50 20.24 -2.78 16.48
C LEU A 50 21.49 -2.15 17.09
N GLY A 51 22.34 -2.94 17.78
CA GLY A 51 23.55 -2.50 18.46
C GLY A 51 23.27 -1.48 19.58
N MET A 52 22.14 -1.62 20.26
CA MET A 52 21.74 -0.76 21.38
C MET A 52 22.26 -1.35 22.70
N PRO A 53 22.69 -0.52 23.66
CA PRO A 53 23.00 -1.02 24.98
C PRO A 53 21.74 -1.54 25.67
N TRP A 54 21.80 -2.73 26.20
CA TRP A 54 20.76 -3.32 27.05
C TRP A 54 21.16 -3.06 28.52
N THR A 55 20.41 -2.23 29.22
CA THR A 55 20.73 -1.81 30.58
C THR A 55 19.79 -2.46 31.60
N GLU A 56 20.20 -2.46 32.88
CA GLU A 56 19.36 -2.94 33.99
C GLU A 56 18.02 -2.21 34.12
N ALA A 57 17.97 -0.93 33.72
CA ALA A 57 16.73 -0.13 33.67
C ALA A 57 15.68 -0.78 32.75
N CYS A 58 16.08 -1.64 31.82
CA CYS A 58 15.17 -2.37 30.94
C CYS A 58 14.47 -3.55 31.63
N TRP A 59 14.86 -3.90 32.85
CA TRP A 59 14.32 -5.04 33.57
C TRP A 59 13.43 -4.62 34.73
N SER A 60 12.47 -5.48 35.08
CA SER A 60 11.78 -5.44 36.35
C SER A 60 12.08 -6.76 37.11
N THR A 61 11.81 -6.75 38.40
CA THR A 61 11.84 -7.98 39.19
C THR A 61 10.99 -9.07 38.53
N GLY A 62 11.59 -10.22 38.22
CA GLY A 62 10.90 -11.33 37.54
C GLY A 62 11.08 -11.42 36.03
N GLU A 63 12.17 -10.88 35.48
CA GLU A 63 12.53 -10.98 34.05
C GLU A 63 11.50 -10.40 33.09
N THR A 64 10.75 -9.39 33.50
CA THR A 64 9.82 -8.68 32.61
C THR A 64 10.39 -7.32 32.23
N ILE A 65 10.24 -6.95 30.96
CA ILE A 65 10.64 -5.62 30.50
C ILE A 65 9.82 -4.54 31.19
N THR A 66 10.46 -3.50 31.70
CA THR A 66 9.80 -2.32 32.23
C THR A 66 9.18 -1.48 31.10
N LEU A 67 8.24 -0.58 31.43
CA LEU A 67 7.72 0.38 30.44
C LEU A 67 8.84 1.31 29.95
N GLU A 68 9.72 1.75 30.85
CA GLU A 68 10.87 2.56 30.50
C GLU A 68 11.83 1.83 29.56
N GLY A 69 12.13 0.56 29.85
CA GLY A 69 12.95 -0.29 28.97
C GLY A 69 12.30 -0.50 27.60
N LEU A 70 11.00 -0.73 27.55
CA LEU A 70 10.27 -0.83 26.28
C LEU A 70 10.38 0.46 25.48
N ASN A 71 10.13 1.61 26.10
CA ASN A 71 10.22 2.91 25.44
C ASN A 71 11.62 3.22 24.96
N ALA A 72 12.66 2.85 25.74
CA ALA A 72 14.06 2.98 25.34
C ALA A 72 14.39 2.13 24.12
N VAL A 73 13.91 0.89 24.07
CA VAL A 73 14.09 -0.01 22.91
C VAL A 73 13.38 0.57 21.68
N LEU A 74 12.14 1.05 21.81
CA LEU A 74 11.39 1.63 20.73
C LEU A 74 12.07 2.90 20.18
N ALA A 75 12.43 3.84 21.04
CA ALA A 75 13.11 5.07 20.65
C ALA A 75 14.48 4.80 20.00
N GLY A 76 15.27 3.89 20.58
CA GLY A 76 16.55 3.51 20.00
C GLY A 76 16.40 2.76 18.66
N ALA A 77 15.39 1.92 18.54
CA ALA A 77 15.06 1.25 17.29
C ALA A 77 14.66 2.25 16.21
N GLU A 78 13.84 3.23 16.53
CA GLU A 78 13.44 4.29 15.61
C GLU A 78 14.65 5.11 15.13
N GLN A 79 15.51 5.57 16.04
CA GLN A 79 16.71 6.33 15.68
C GLN A 79 17.67 5.55 14.79
N ARG A 80 17.79 4.23 14.98
CA ARG A 80 18.69 3.39 14.19
C ARG A 80 18.04 2.88 12.93
N ALA A 81 16.74 2.65 12.95
CA ALA A 81 15.94 2.40 11.76
C ALA A 81 16.08 3.53 10.74
N LEU A 82 16.18 4.79 11.19
CA LEU A 82 16.40 5.93 10.32
C LEU A 82 17.79 5.94 9.65
N ARG A 83 18.77 5.21 10.15
CA ARG A 83 20.19 5.27 9.71
C ARG A 83 20.74 3.99 9.07
N GLY A 84 20.07 2.84 9.19
CA GLY A 84 20.60 1.54 8.76
C GLY A 84 19.83 0.89 7.59
N PRO A 85 20.31 -0.28 7.09
CA PRO A 85 19.64 -1.03 6.02
C PRO A 85 18.22 -1.50 6.41
N HIS A 86 17.96 -1.71 7.69
CA HIS A 86 16.61 -1.98 8.19
C HIS A 86 15.70 -0.75 8.20
N GLY A 87 16.29 0.45 8.19
CA GLY A 87 15.57 1.71 8.19
C GLY A 87 14.76 1.96 6.92
N ALA A 88 15.25 1.52 5.77
CA ALA A 88 14.51 1.67 4.52
C ALA A 88 13.17 0.92 4.57
N ARG A 89 13.15 -0.30 5.14
CA ARG A 89 11.90 -1.07 5.31
C ARG A 89 10.93 -0.41 6.28
N TYR A 90 11.42 0.18 7.35
CA TYR A 90 10.60 0.94 8.28
C TYR A 90 10.00 2.19 7.61
N ARG A 91 10.83 2.99 6.95
CA ARG A 91 10.39 4.23 6.29
C ARG A 91 9.39 3.97 5.17
N ILE A 92 9.60 2.94 4.33
CA ILE A 92 8.65 2.60 3.27
C ILE A 92 7.30 2.17 3.83
N ARG A 93 7.26 1.47 4.98
CA ARG A 93 6.00 1.15 5.67
C ARG A 93 5.31 2.38 6.24
N GLN A 94 6.06 3.32 6.81
CA GLN A 94 5.49 4.58 7.30
C GLN A 94 4.93 5.40 6.13
N GLU A 95 5.68 5.55 5.05
CA GLU A 95 5.21 6.24 3.86
C GLU A 95 3.96 5.55 3.28
N ALA A 96 3.96 4.22 3.17
CA ALA A 96 2.79 3.47 2.72
C ALA A 96 1.52 3.75 3.53
N ARG A 97 1.64 3.80 4.86
CA ARG A 97 0.50 4.11 5.75
C ARG A 97 -0.06 5.52 5.50
N LEU A 98 0.82 6.49 5.37
CA LEU A 98 0.42 7.86 5.03
C LEU A 98 -0.31 7.91 3.69
N LEU A 99 0.25 7.25 2.66
CA LEU A 99 -0.31 7.27 1.31
C LEU A 99 -1.66 6.56 1.22
N VAL A 100 -1.82 5.36 1.80
CA VAL A 100 -3.13 4.66 1.77
C VAL A 100 -4.19 5.42 2.55
N THR A 101 -3.82 6.10 3.65
CA THR A 101 -4.76 6.92 4.43
C THR A 101 -5.20 8.15 3.65
N ALA A 102 -4.29 8.87 3.01
CA ALA A 102 -4.63 10.03 2.19
C ALA A 102 -5.50 9.66 1.00
N LEU A 103 -5.16 8.57 0.29
CA LEU A 103 -5.96 8.06 -0.82
C LEU A 103 -7.34 7.62 -0.36
N GLY A 104 -7.44 6.88 0.76
CA GLY A 104 -8.71 6.43 1.31
C GLY A 104 -9.63 7.57 1.72
N GLY A 105 -9.06 8.63 2.31
CA GLY A 105 -9.80 9.84 2.68
C GLY A 105 -10.23 10.72 1.49
N SER A 106 -9.56 10.60 0.34
CA SER A 106 -9.81 11.43 -0.84
C SER A 106 -10.64 10.73 -1.91
N CYS A 107 -10.59 9.40 -1.99
CA CYS A 107 -11.35 8.65 -2.97
C CYS A 107 -12.83 8.55 -2.59
N PRO A 108 -13.78 8.85 -3.52
CA PRO A 108 -15.19 8.61 -3.29
C PRO A 108 -15.47 7.13 -2.99
N VAL A 109 -16.44 6.86 -2.11
CA VAL A 109 -16.84 5.49 -1.74
C VAL A 109 -17.65 4.76 -2.80
N HIS A 110 -18.08 5.46 -3.84
CA HIS A 110 -18.81 4.92 -4.99
C HIS A 110 -18.45 5.70 -6.25
N TRP A 111 -18.08 4.99 -7.29
CA TRP A 111 -17.68 5.57 -8.59
C TRP A 111 -18.71 5.21 -9.66
N ASP A 112 -19.46 6.19 -10.10
CA ASP A 112 -20.30 6.08 -11.29
C ASP A 112 -19.48 6.43 -12.53
N GLY A 113 -19.40 5.54 -13.50
CA GLY A 113 -18.50 5.69 -14.64
C GLY A 113 -18.84 6.90 -15.53
N ARG A 114 -20.13 7.27 -15.67
CA ARG A 114 -20.50 8.46 -16.44
C ARG A 114 -20.05 9.73 -15.74
N THR A 115 -20.25 9.80 -14.43
CA THR A 115 -19.84 10.93 -13.60
C THR A 115 -18.32 11.07 -13.59
N CYS A 116 -17.59 9.99 -13.30
CA CYS A 116 -16.12 9.99 -13.23
C CYS A 116 -15.47 10.40 -14.56
N VAL A 117 -15.96 9.86 -15.69
CA VAL A 117 -15.42 10.23 -17.01
C VAL A 117 -15.72 11.68 -17.37
N LYS A 118 -16.94 12.18 -17.07
CA LYS A 118 -17.28 13.59 -17.29
C LYS A 118 -16.41 14.52 -16.45
N GLU A 119 -16.17 14.18 -15.19
CA GLU A 119 -15.33 14.95 -14.28
C GLU A 119 -13.88 15.03 -14.79
N MET A 120 -13.30 13.90 -15.20
CA MET A 120 -11.96 13.91 -15.81
C MET A 120 -11.90 14.76 -17.09
N ILE A 121 -12.95 14.73 -17.93
CA ILE A 121 -13.00 15.54 -19.16
C ILE A 121 -13.14 17.02 -18.82
N ALA A 122 -14.01 17.37 -17.88
CA ALA A 122 -14.23 18.77 -17.47
C ALA A 122 -12.96 19.40 -16.86
N ASN A 123 -12.11 18.58 -16.25
CA ASN A 123 -10.81 19.00 -15.71
C ASN A 123 -9.64 18.79 -16.70
N GLU A 124 -9.93 18.57 -17.97
CA GLU A 124 -8.93 18.41 -19.04
C GLU A 124 -7.87 17.34 -18.78
N TYR A 125 -8.22 16.31 -18.00
CA TYR A 125 -7.30 15.24 -17.70
C TYR A 125 -6.91 14.47 -18.97
N SER A 126 -5.62 14.44 -19.28
CA SER A 126 -5.11 13.94 -20.56
C SER A 126 -5.50 12.50 -20.89
N LYS A 127 -5.71 11.67 -19.86
CA LYS A 127 -6.05 10.26 -20.00
C LYS A 127 -7.56 9.98 -19.92
N ALA A 128 -8.40 11.01 -19.75
CA ALA A 128 -9.86 10.90 -19.62
C ALA A 128 -10.54 10.13 -20.76
N ARG A 129 -9.92 10.10 -21.95
CA ARG A 129 -10.44 9.44 -23.16
C ARG A 129 -9.94 8.00 -23.35
N GLN A 130 -9.33 7.40 -22.32
CA GLN A 130 -8.87 6.02 -22.37
C GLN A 130 -10.01 5.03 -22.03
N THR A 131 -9.85 3.74 -22.43
CA THR A 131 -10.90 2.74 -22.25
C THR A 131 -11.09 2.33 -20.78
N GLU A 132 -10.00 2.16 -20.06
CA GLU A 132 -10.00 1.71 -18.66
C GLU A 132 -10.12 2.92 -17.72
N TRP A 133 -11.29 3.56 -17.68
CA TRP A 133 -11.53 4.77 -16.93
C TRP A 133 -11.27 4.63 -15.41
N VAL A 134 -11.48 3.44 -14.85
CA VAL A 134 -11.33 3.19 -13.40
C VAL A 134 -9.90 3.48 -12.93
N GLY A 135 -8.89 2.98 -13.64
CA GLY A 135 -7.49 3.25 -13.32
C GLY A 135 -7.14 4.73 -13.44
N TRP A 136 -7.59 5.35 -14.53
CA TRP A 136 -7.33 6.78 -14.76
C TRP A 136 -8.05 7.69 -13.78
N TYR A 137 -9.24 7.30 -13.32
CA TYR A 137 -9.94 8.05 -12.29
C TYR A 137 -9.24 7.94 -10.93
N PHE A 138 -8.69 6.76 -10.60
CA PHE A 138 -7.89 6.60 -9.39
C PHE A 138 -6.65 7.50 -9.39
N GLU A 139 -5.93 7.56 -10.51
CA GLU A 139 -4.82 8.50 -10.67
C GLU A 139 -5.28 9.96 -10.61
N PHE A 140 -6.38 10.30 -11.30
CA PHE A 140 -6.93 11.66 -11.36
C PHE A 140 -7.30 12.21 -9.98
N VAL A 141 -7.88 11.39 -9.11
CA VAL A 141 -8.25 11.79 -7.73
C VAL A 141 -7.06 11.63 -6.80
N GLY A 142 -6.32 10.52 -6.91
CA GLY A 142 -5.32 10.12 -5.94
C GLY A 142 -4.03 10.94 -6.03
N LEU A 143 -3.51 11.19 -7.23
CA LEU A 143 -2.23 11.89 -7.36
C LEU A 143 -2.26 13.30 -6.79
N PRO A 144 -3.28 14.15 -7.10
CA PRO A 144 -3.38 15.46 -6.47
C PRO A 144 -3.51 15.39 -4.95
N ALA A 145 -4.23 14.40 -4.42
CA ALA A 145 -4.37 14.21 -2.99
C ALA A 145 -3.02 13.90 -2.31
N LEU A 146 -2.21 13.03 -2.90
CA LEU A 146 -0.89 12.69 -2.40
C LEU A 146 0.07 13.90 -2.47
N VAL A 147 0.10 14.59 -3.61
CA VAL A 147 0.96 15.77 -3.81
C VAL A 147 0.59 16.89 -2.84
N ASN A 148 -0.70 17.17 -2.67
CA ASN A 148 -1.17 18.21 -1.75
C ASN A 148 -0.86 17.87 -0.28
N ALA A 149 -0.97 16.59 0.11
CA ALA A 149 -0.75 16.19 1.50
C ALA A 149 0.74 16.09 1.85
N TYR A 150 1.59 15.63 0.92
CA TYR A 150 2.96 15.23 1.26
C TYR A 150 4.03 15.76 0.30
N GLY A 151 3.67 16.49 -0.75
CA GLY A 151 4.58 16.85 -1.82
C GLY A 151 4.92 15.65 -2.72
N GLY A 152 6.07 15.68 -3.38
CA GLY A 152 6.47 14.65 -4.33
C GLY A 152 5.80 14.83 -5.69
N GLY A 153 5.80 13.78 -6.50
CA GLY A 153 5.21 13.79 -7.85
C GLY A 153 5.67 12.62 -8.71
N PRO A 154 5.32 12.61 -10.00
CA PRO A 154 5.73 11.55 -10.90
C PRO A 154 7.24 11.49 -11.07
N VAL A 155 7.78 10.29 -11.30
CA VAL A 155 9.22 10.09 -11.52
C VAL A 155 9.45 9.17 -12.70
N ARG A 156 10.41 9.53 -13.54
CA ARG A 156 10.81 8.70 -14.67
C ARG A 156 12.01 7.83 -14.30
N VAL A 157 11.88 6.54 -14.57
CA VAL A 157 12.98 5.57 -14.49
C VAL A 157 13.08 4.86 -15.85
N GLY A 158 14.20 5.08 -16.54
CA GLY A 158 14.33 4.66 -17.92
C GLY A 158 13.28 5.31 -18.83
N VAL A 159 12.46 4.49 -19.49
CA VAL A 159 11.40 4.95 -20.40
C VAL A 159 10.02 5.01 -19.75
N THR A 160 9.87 4.55 -18.52
CA THR A 160 8.60 4.50 -17.79
C THR A 160 8.51 5.62 -16.78
N GLU A 161 7.36 6.27 -16.75
CA GLU A 161 7.00 7.21 -15.71
C GLU A 161 6.14 6.47 -14.69
N PHE A 162 6.59 6.49 -13.42
CA PHE A 162 5.84 6.00 -12.28
C PHE A 162 5.04 7.14 -11.67
N ASP A 163 3.88 6.82 -11.12
CA ASP A 163 2.86 7.81 -10.79
C ASP A 163 3.27 8.76 -9.66
N TYR A 164 3.99 8.25 -8.66
CA TYR A 164 4.33 9.06 -7.49
C TYR A 164 5.69 8.67 -6.89
N ALA A 165 6.46 9.65 -6.51
CA ALA A 165 7.68 9.47 -5.73
C ALA A 165 7.83 10.61 -4.71
N ARG A 166 8.21 10.24 -3.50
CA ARG A 166 8.65 11.13 -2.44
C ARG A 166 9.97 10.62 -1.90
N GLU A 167 9.96 9.78 -0.87
CA GLU A 167 11.15 9.06 -0.43
C GLU A 167 11.29 7.75 -1.23
N PHE A 168 10.18 7.10 -1.53
CA PHE A 168 10.12 5.88 -2.31
C PHE A 168 9.29 6.08 -3.58
N VAL A 169 9.44 5.16 -4.53
CA VAL A 169 8.68 5.18 -5.79
C VAL A 169 7.44 4.31 -5.64
N TRP A 170 6.28 4.84 -6.07
CA TRP A 170 5.00 4.19 -6.01
C TRP A 170 4.28 4.29 -7.35
N ASP A 171 3.46 3.29 -7.63
CA ASP A 171 2.64 3.26 -8.81
C ASP A 171 1.20 2.87 -8.43
N LEU A 172 0.21 3.59 -8.94
CA LEU A 172 -1.19 3.41 -8.61
C LEU A 172 -1.82 2.37 -9.54
N LYS A 173 -2.51 1.41 -8.97
CA LYS A 173 -3.19 0.36 -9.72
C LYS A 173 -4.61 0.17 -9.20
N THR A 174 -5.50 -0.28 -10.09
CA THR A 174 -6.84 -0.69 -9.72
C THR A 174 -7.07 -2.15 -10.02
N HIS A 175 -7.74 -2.83 -9.11
CA HIS A 175 -8.14 -4.22 -9.25
C HIS A 175 -9.66 -4.35 -9.12
N ALA A 176 -10.30 -4.86 -10.16
CA ALA A 176 -11.73 -5.17 -10.13
C ALA A 176 -11.92 -6.60 -9.64
N GLN A 177 -12.37 -6.76 -8.41
CA GLN A 177 -12.57 -8.06 -7.79
C GLN A 177 -13.81 -8.74 -8.36
N LYS A 178 -13.66 -9.96 -8.85
CA LYS A 178 -14.76 -10.78 -9.35
C LYS A 178 -15.39 -11.56 -8.20
N GLY A 179 -16.61 -11.18 -7.84
CA GLY A 179 -17.36 -11.85 -6.78
C GLY A 179 -16.95 -11.37 -5.38
N LEU A 180 -17.93 -11.14 -4.54
CA LEU A 180 -17.74 -10.98 -3.11
C LEU A 180 -17.75 -12.37 -2.50
N ASN A 181 -16.60 -12.91 -2.16
CA ASN A 181 -16.56 -13.97 -1.17
C ASN A 181 -17.01 -13.36 0.15
N SER A 182 -17.71 -14.13 0.97
CA SER A 182 -18.27 -13.70 2.26
C SER A 182 -17.25 -13.15 3.25
N SER A 183 -15.96 -13.30 2.98
CA SER A 183 -14.83 -12.83 3.81
C SER A 183 -14.28 -11.46 3.45
N CYS A 184 -14.76 -10.79 2.39
CA CYS A 184 -14.18 -9.53 1.88
C CYS A 184 -12.68 -9.61 1.56
N GLU A 185 -12.12 -10.80 1.40
CA GLU A 185 -10.70 -10.97 1.09
C GLU A 185 -10.41 -10.54 -0.34
N VAL A 186 -9.35 -9.75 -0.50
CA VAL A 186 -8.88 -9.32 -1.81
C VAL A 186 -8.17 -10.49 -2.48
N SER A 187 -8.68 -10.90 -3.64
CA SER A 187 -8.15 -12.06 -4.37
C SER A 187 -7.98 -11.78 -5.85
N GLY A 188 -7.13 -12.57 -6.48
CA GLY A 188 -6.90 -12.58 -7.91
C GLY A 188 -5.59 -11.92 -8.36
N ASP A 189 -5.48 -11.75 -9.66
CA ASP A 189 -4.27 -11.27 -10.32
C ASP A 189 -4.46 -9.84 -10.84
N THR A 190 -3.52 -8.92 -10.53
CA THR A 190 -3.52 -7.57 -11.07
C THR A 190 -2.29 -7.29 -11.94
N PRO A 191 -2.45 -6.76 -13.16
CA PRO A 191 -1.32 -6.42 -14.02
C PRO A 191 -0.59 -5.17 -13.49
N LEU A 192 0.73 -5.28 -13.43
CA LEU A 192 1.65 -4.20 -13.08
C LEU A 192 2.24 -3.55 -14.35
N ASN A 193 3.33 -2.83 -14.21
CA ASN A 193 4.06 -2.19 -15.31
C ASN A 193 4.88 -3.22 -16.09
N ASP A 194 5.53 -2.77 -17.17
CA ASP A 194 6.44 -3.66 -17.89
C ASP A 194 7.58 -4.15 -17.00
N ARG A 195 7.94 -5.41 -17.20
CA ARG A 195 8.90 -6.13 -16.36
C ARG A 195 10.25 -5.42 -16.25
N GLU A 196 10.77 -4.92 -17.37
CA GLU A 196 12.08 -4.28 -17.42
C GLU A 196 12.10 -3.01 -16.58
N SER A 197 11.06 -2.17 -16.70
CA SER A 197 10.95 -0.93 -15.93
C SER A 197 10.81 -1.17 -14.44
N VAL A 198 10.04 -2.20 -14.04
CA VAL A 198 9.91 -2.59 -12.62
C VAL A 198 11.27 -3.01 -12.06
N LEU A 199 11.97 -3.92 -12.73
CA LEU A 199 13.30 -4.40 -12.29
C LEU A 199 14.31 -3.25 -12.22
N ARG A 200 14.35 -2.41 -13.24
CA ARG A 200 15.23 -1.24 -13.27
C ARG A 200 14.94 -0.28 -12.12
N CYS A 201 13.67 0.00 -11.84
CA CYS A 201 13.31 0.86 -10.72
C CYS A 201 13.79 0.29 -9.39
N ILE A 202 13.60 -1.01 -9.16
CA ILE A 202 14.07 -1.68 -7.94
C ILE A 202 15.59 -1.65 -7.83
N GLU A 203 16.31 -1.86 -8.94
CA GLU A 203 17.77 -1.81 -8.98
C GLU A 203 18.32 -0.41 -8.71
N GLU A 204 17.76 0.63 -9.38
CA GLU A 204 18.25 2.01 -9.26
C GLU A 204 17.79 2.71 -7.97
N ARG A 205 16.59 2.38 -7.46
CA ARG A 205 15.97 3.05 -6.31
C ARG A 205 15.93 2.20 -5.04
N GLY A 206 16.35 0.95 -5.11
CA GLY A 206 16.34 0.00 -4.00
C GLY A 206 14.97 -0.60 -3.69
N SER A 207 13.89 -0.03 -4.19
CA SER A 207 12.52 -0.53 -3.98
C SER A 207 11.53 0.07 -4.96
N LEU A 208 10.40 -0.62 -5.12
CA LEU A 208 9.20 -0.11 -5.81
C LEU A 208 7.95 -0.56 -5.06
N GLY A 209 7.03 0.36 -4.84
CA GLY A 209 5.74 0.10 -4.23
C GLY A 209 4.58 0.21 -5.22
N PHE A 210 3.50 -0.49 -4.92
CA PHE A 210 2.24 -0.44 -5.65
C PHE A 210 1.11 -0.13 -4.67
N LEU A 211 0.33 0.90 -4.98
CA LEU A 211 -0.88 1.27 -4.26
C LEU A 211 -2.07 0.74 -5.05
N VAL A 212 -2.63 -0.39 -4.61
CA VAL A 212 -3.68 -1.11 -5.33
C VAL A 212 -5.03 -0.83 -4.69
N LEU A 213 -5.89 -0.12 -5.41
CA LEU A 213 -7.30 0.03 -5.04
C LEU A 213 -8.07 -1.18 -5.57
N SER A 214 -8.60 -1.99 -4.69
CA SER A 214 -9.49 -3.10 -5.01
C SER A 214 -10.94 -2.69 -4.81
N GLY A 215 -11.80 -3.05 -5.75
CA GLY A 215 -13.21 -2.68 -5.68
C GLY A 215 -14.13 -3.69 -6.39
N SER A 216 -15.41 -3.66 -6.02
CA SER A 216 -16.47 -4.46 -6.63
C SER A 216 -17.02 -3.72 -7.86
N PRO A 217 -16.84 -4.26 -9.08
CA PRO A 217 -17.32 -3.63 -10.31
C PRO A 217 -18.78 -3.99 -10.60
N SER A 218 -19.52 -3.03 -11.16
CA SER A 218 -20.75 -3.29 -11.91
C SER A 218 -20.45 -3.21 -13.40
N PHE A 219 -21.04 -4.11 -14.18
CA PHE A 219 -20.80 -4.20 -15.63
C PHE A 219 -22.02 -3.78 -16.45
N ASP A 220 -21.78 -3.20 -17.62
CA ASP A 220 -22.80 -2.82 -18.56
C ASP A 220 -23.50 -4.08 -19.14
N GLY A 221 -24.77 -4.22 -18.84
CA GLY A 221 -25.62 -5.29 -19.39
C GLY A 221 -26.28 -4.94 -20.74
N SER A 222 -26.42 -3.63 -21.02
CA SER A 222 -27.17 -3.09 -22.18
C SER A 222 -26.27 -2.57 -23.31
N ALA A 223 -24.97 -2.50 -23.11
CA ALA A 223 -24.00 -1.84 -23.99
C ALA A 223 -24.21 -0.30 -24.17
N GLU A 224 -25.15 0.31 -23.44
CA GLU A 224 -25.40 1.74 -23.50
C GLU A 224 -24.24 2.56 -22.97
N PHE A 225 -23.59 2.09 -21.89
CA PHE A 225 -22.42 2.74 -21.33
C PHE A 225 -21.25 2.67 -22.32
N ASP A 226 -21.03 1.53 -22.98
CA ASP A 226 -19.97 1.41 -24.00
C ASP A 226 -20.22 2.38 -25.15
N ALA A 227 -21.43 2.43 -25.68
CA ALA A 227 -21.79 3.34 -26.77
C ALA A 227 -21.57 4.81 -26.39
N TRP A 228 -22.02 5.20 -25.20
CA TRP A 228 -21.79 6.54 -24.65
C TRP A 228 -20.30 6.83 -24.46
N HIS A 229 -19.56 5.94 -23.81
CA HIS A 229 -18.14 6.12 -23.52
C HIS A 229 -17.29 6.19 -24.79
N ARG A 230 -17.65 5.44 -25.83
CA ARG A 230 -17.00 5.52 -27.14
C ARG A 230 -17.20 6.91 -27.77
N LYS A 231 -18.42 7.47 -27.71
CA LYS A 231 -18.70 8.85 -28.16
C LYS A 231 -17.84 9.87 -27.40
N MET A 232 -17.75 9.75 -26.07
CA MET A 232 -16.93 10.65 -25.25
C MET A 232 -15.43 10.59 -25.61
N ARG A 233 -14.99 9.48 -26.18
CA ARG A 233 -13.62 9.29 -26.68
C ARG A 233 -13.44 9.70 -28.14
N GLY A 234 -14.46 10.26 -28.77
CA GLY A 234 -14.42 10.63 -30.19
C GLY A 234 -14.45 9.43 -31.15
N LYS A 235 -15.04 8.29 -30.74
CA LYS A 235 -15.17 7.07 -31.54
C LYS A 235 -16.62 6.82 -31.92
N ALA A 236 -16.83 6.00 -32.97
CA ALA A 236 -18.19 5.56 -33.32
C ALA A 236 -18.86 4.83 -32.14
N ALA A 237 -20.17 5.04 -31.95
CA ALA A 237 -20.92 4.44 -30.84
C ALA A 237 -20.90 2.91 -30.90
N ALA A 238 -21.09 2.35 -32.13
CA ALA A 238 -21.05 0.90 -32.32
C ALA A 238 -19.64 0.33 -32.22
N SER A 239 -19.51 -0.80 -31.54
CA SER A 239 -18.27 -1.55 -31.51
C SER A 239 -18.12 -2.35 -32.79
N THR A 240 -16.94 -2.32 -33.39
CA THR A 240 -16.56 -3.18 -34.53
C THR A 240 -16.02 -4.55 -34.06
N SER A 241 -15.85 -4.74 -32.77
CA SER A 241 -15.33 -5.98 -32.20
C SER A 241 -16.36 -7.10 -32.21
N LYS A 242 -15.98 -8.27 -32.70
CA LYS A 242 -16.82 -9.50 -32.64
C LYS A 242 -17.11 -9.95 -31.19
N ARG A 243 -16.28 -9.53 -30.23
CA ARG A 243 -16.45 -9.78 -28.79
C ARG A 243 -16.30 -8.47 -28.03
N PRO A 244 -17.38 -7.68 -27.88
CA PRO A 244 -17.33 -6.43 -27.15
C PRO A 244 -16.92 -6.71 -25.71
N ARG A 245 -15.97 -5.91 -25.21
CA ARG A 245 -15.59 -5.95 -23.79
C ARG A 245 -16.80 -5.48 -22.96
N ARG A 246 -17.11 -6.23 -21.92
CA ARG A 246 -17.99 -5.71 -20.87
C ARG A 246 -17.25 -4.60 -20.14
N LEU A 247 -17.70 -3.36 -20.30
CA LEU A 247 -17.15 -2.22 -19.58
C LEU A 247 -17.71 -2.15 -18.18
N LYS A 248 -16.89 -1.71 -17.26
CA LYS A 248 -17.33 -1.36 -15.91
C LYS A 248 -18.13 -0.07 -15.99
N VAL A 249 -19.36 -0.08 -15.51
CA VAL A 249 -20.23 1.12 -15.43
C VAL A 249 -20.11 1.80 -14.09
N ALA A 250 -19.73 1.06 -13.05
CA ALA A 250 -19.47 1.58 -11.72
C ALA A 250 -18.40 0.74 -11.02
N LEU A 251 -17.81 1.31 -9.98
CA LEU A 251 -16.94 0.61 -9.03
C LEU A 251 -17.31 1.05 -7.62
N LYS A 252 -17.44 0.08 -6.71
CA LYS A 252 -17.49 0.33 -5.27
C LYS A 252 -16.10 0.02 -4.71
N PRO A 253 -15.30 1.01 -4.31
CA PRO A 253 -14.04 0.78 -3.61
C PRO A 253 -14.25 -0.07 -2.35
N LEU A 254 -13.35 -1.01 -2.09
CA LEU A 254 -13.35 -1.87 -0.93
C LEU A 254 -12.13 -1.63 -0.07
N THR A 255 -10.94 -1.68 -0.67
CA THR A 255 -9.67 -1.49 0.03
C THR A 255 -8.66 -0.76 -0.83
N ILE A 256 -7.70 -0.10 -0.19
CA ILE A 256 -6.43 0.30 -0.80
C ILE A 256 -5.32 -0.41 -0.04
N GLN A 257 -4.53 -1.20 -0.75
CA GLN A 257 -3.41 -1.95 -0.17
C GLN A 257 -2.10 -1.49 -0.78
N ALA A 258 -1.08 -1.33 0.06
CA ALA A 258 0.28 -1.03 -0.36
C ALA A 258 1.11 -2.31 -0.38
N TYR A 259 1.66 -2.64 -1.54
CA TYR A 259 2.58 -3.74 -1.77
C TYR A 259 3.96 -3.19 -2.09
N THR A 260 5.03 -3.82 -1.60
CA THR A 260 6.39 -3.38 -1.90
C THR A 260 7.30 -4.53 -2.26
N PHE A 261 8.24 -4.24 -3.14
CA PHE A 261 9.39 -5.10 -3.45
C PHE A 261 10.64 -4.32 -3.10
N HIS A 262 11.37 -4.82 -2.10
CA HIS A 262 12.57 -4.18 -1.60
C HIS A 262 13.82 -4.96 -1.98
N GLY A 263 14.55 -4.44 -2.98
CA GLY A 263 15.72 -5.05 -3.55
C GLY A 263 15.44 -6.24 -4.48
N MET A 264 16.44 -6.59 -5.26
CA MET A 264 16.33 -7.65 -6.28
C MET A 264 16.07 -9.03 -5.67
N GLN A 265 16.70 -9.35 -4.53
CA GLN A 265 16.53 -10.65 -3.86
C GLN A 265 15.08 -10.93 -3.44
N GLU A 266 14.35 -9.92 -2.95
CA GLU A 266 12.94 -10.06 -2.59
C GLU A 266 12.08 -10.25 -3.85
N THR A 267 12.40 -9.53 -4.91
CA THR A 267 11.73 -9.63 -6.20
C THR A 267 11.92 -11.02 -6.82
N GLU A 268 13.13 -11.56 -6.79
CA GLU A 268 13.43 -12.92 -7.24
C GLU A 268 12.67 -13.99 -6.43
N ARG A 269 12.61 -13.83 -5.13
CA ARG A 269 11.79 -14.71 -4.26
C ARG A 269 10.32 -14.63 -4.61
N ALA A 270 9.78 -13.42 -4.87
CA ALA A 270 8.40 -13.24 -5.28
C ALA A 270 8.10 -13.91 -6.63
N LEU A 271 9.05 -13.89 -7.56
CA LEU A 271 8.95 -14.63 -8.82
C LEU A 271 8.98 -16.15 -8.60
N ALA A 272 9.92 -16.65 -7.82
CA ALA A 272 10.08 -18.08 -7.53
C ALA A 272 8.83 -18.68 -6.85
N ASN A 273 8.19 -17.89 -5.96
CA ASN A 273 6.99 -18.31 -5.23
C ASN A 273 5.68 -18.03 -6.00
N GLY A 274 5.76 -17.47 -7.21
CA GLY A 274 4.61 -17.16 -8.06
C GLY A 274 3.74 -16.03 -7.52
N VAL A 275 4.26 -15.20 -6.61
CA VAL A 275 3.64 -13.92 -6.19
C VAL A 275 3.69 -12.93 -7.35
N LEU A 276 4.84 -12.85 -8.02
CA LEU A 276 4.98 -12.20 -9.32
C LEU A 276 5.01 -13.24 -10.44
N LYS A 277 4.32 -12.93 -11.53
CA LYS A 277 4.29 -13.75 -12.76
C LYS A 277 4.65 -12.86 -13.94
N THR A 278 5.33 -13.40 -14.94
CA THR A 278 5.55 -12.69 -16.21
C THR A 278 4.39 -12.98 -17.15
N PHE A 279 3.81 -11.94 -17.73
CA PHE A 279 2.74 -12.03 -18.71
C PHE A 279 3.17 -11.40 -20.02
N GLN A 280 3.19 -12.22 -21.08
CA GLN A 280 3.45 -11.74 -22.43
C GLN A 280 2.17 -11.11 -22.99
N GLN A 281 2.21 -9.83 -23.29
CA GLN A 281 1.12 -9.13 -23.94
C GLN A 281 1.08 -9.46 -25.44
N GLY A 282 -0.09 -9.27 -26.06
CA GLY A 282 -0.21 -9.35 -27.52
C GLY A 282 0.62 -8.29 -28.26
N HIS A 283 0.35 -8.16 -29.57
CA HIS A 283 1.08 -7.23 -30.44
C HIS A 283 0.47 -5.82 -30.40
N GLN A 284 1.28 -4.85 -30.79
CA GLN A 284 0.85 -3.50 -31.11
C GLN A 284 0.14 -3.48 -32.47
N PRO A 285 -0.57 -2.40 -32.85
CA PRO A 285 -1.19 -2.29 -34.17
C PRO A 285 -0.20 -2.39 -35.34
N ASP A 286 1.07 -2.07 -35.10
CA ASP A 286 2.17 -2.16 -36.06
C ASP A 286 2.84 -3.54 -36.13
N GLY A 287 2.27 -4.55 -35.45
CA GLY A 287 2.78 -5.92 -35.41
C GLY A 287 3.90 -6.19 -34.41
N ARG A 288 4.49 -5.17 -33.79
CA ARG A 288 5.54 -5.37 -32.78
C ARG A 288 4.97 -5.97 -31.49
N SER A 289 5.70 -6.91 -30.90
CA SER A 289 5.33 -7.48 -29.59
C SER A 289 5.35 -6.37 -28.53
N ARG A 290 4.33 -6.37 -27.68
CA ARG A 290 4.33 -5.52 -26.48
C ARG A 290 5.33 -6.08 -25.48
N ARG A 291 5.96 -5.19 -24.71
CA ARG A 291 6.85 -5.61 -23.63
C ARG A 291 6.10 -6.50 -22.62
N PRO A 292 6.76 -7.55 -22.11
CA PRO A 292 6.15 -8.38 -21.06
C PRO A 292 5.87 -7.54 -19.82
N LYS A 293 4.77 -7.82 -19.15
CA LYS A 293 4.39 -7.18 -17.87
C LYS A 293 4.58 -8.15 -16.73
N PHE A 294 4.72 -7.59 -15.52
CA PHE A 294 4.45 -8.36 -14.32
C PHE A 294 2.96 -8.40 -14.02
N ILE A 295 2.56 -9.50 -13.42
CA ILE A 295 1.26 -9.68 -12.77
C ILE A 295 1.53 -10.00 -11.31
N LEU A 296 0.85 -9.31 -10.41
CA LEU A 296 0.86 -9.55 -8.97
C LEU A 296 -0.33 -10.42 -8.60
N SER A 297 -0.08 -11.58 -7.99
CA SER A 297 -1.09 -12.37 -7.33
C SER A 297 -1.37 -11.81 -5.95
N LEU A 298 -2.55 -11.22 -5.75
CA LEU A 298 -2.88 -10.50 -4.52
C LEU A 298 -2.99 -11.46 -3.33
N ASP A 299 -3.57 -12.64 -3.53
CA ASP A 299 -3.66 -13.70 -2.51
C ASP A 299 -2.27 -14.10 -2.01
N LYS A 300 -1.40 -14.50 -2.93
CA LYS A 300 -0.04 -14.92 -2.60
C LYS A 300 0.81 -13.80 -2.01
N ALA A 301 0.59 -12.56 -2.45
CA ALA A 301 1.28 -11.40 -1.90
C ALA A 301 0.86 -11.14 -0.45
N GLN A 302 -0.42 -11.34 -0.12
CA GLN A 302 -0.93 -11.25 1.24
C GLN A 302 -0.37 -12.37 2.11
N GLU A 303 -0.40 -13.62 1.64
CA GLU A 303 0.21 -14.78 2.34
C GLU A 303 1.71 -14.60 2.57
N ALA A 304 2.42 -14.00 1.63
CA ALA A 304 3.85 -13.70 1.73
C ALA A 304 4.18 -12.47 2.60
N GLY A 305 3.17 -11.79 3.19
CA GLY A 305 3.38 -10.60 4.02
C GLY A 305 3.90 -9.37 3.27
N LEU A 306 3.62 -9.28 1.96
CA LEU A 306 4.03 -8.13 1.13
C LEU A 306 3.06 -6.96 1.20
N VAL A 307 1.88 -7.12 1.81
CA VAL A 307 0.98 -6.01 2.16
C VAL A 307 1.55 -5.31 3.39
N ILE A 308 1.96 -4.07 3.23
CA ILE A 308 2.63 -3.32 4.31
C ILE A 308 1.78 -2.21 4.90
N ALA A 309 0.69 -1.84 4.25
CA ALA A 309 -0.35 -0.95 4.74
C ALA A 309 -1.67 -1.21 4.02
N GLN A 310 -2.78 -0.92 4.69
CA GLN A 310 -4.13 -1.09 4.15
C GLN A 310 -5.06 -0.01 4.67
N TYR A 311 -6.00 0.41 3.83
CA TYR A 311 -7.16 1.22 4.16
C TYR A 311 -8.42 0.51 3.68
N ASP A 312 -9.44 0.41 4.56
CA ASP A 312 -10.71 -0.26 4.29
C ASP A 312 -11.85 0.76 4.21
N PHE A 313 -12.55 0.82 3.09
CA PHE A 313 -13.65 1.77 2.87
C PHE A 313 -14.92 1.43 3.67
N GLY A 314 -15.05 0.22 4.17
CA GLY A 314 -16.21 -0.23 4.97
C GLY A 314 -15.97 -0.29 6.48
N ALA A 315 -14.75 -0.13 6.93
CA ALA A 315 -14.46 -0.09 8.36
C ALA A 315 -14.97 1.23 8.94
N PRO A 316 -15.71 1.21 10.09
CA PRO A 316 -16.00 2.43 10.80
C PRO A 316 -14.67 3.09 11.14
N MET A 317 -14.48 4.35 10.73
CA MET A 317 -13.34 5.14 11.19
C MET A 317 -13.36 5.06 12.70
N ALA A 318 -12.32 4.51 13.31
CA ALA A 318 -12.14 4.60 14.73
C ALA A 318 -12.10 6.10 15.03
N THR A 319 -13.23 6.62 15.50
CA THR A 319 -13.33 7.99 15.97
C THR A 319 -12.41 8.07 17.17
N ASP A 320 -11.23 8.59 16.93
CA ASP A 320 -10.30 8.94 18.00
C ASP A 320 -10.94 10.09 18.79
N GLN A 321 -11.74 9.73 19.80
CA GLN A 321 -12.36 10.66 20.75
C GLN A 321 -11.34 11.23 21.73
N ARG A 322 -10.09 11.36 21.33
CA ARG A 322 -9.11 12.10 22.11
C ARG A 322 -8.38 13.04 21.19
N GLY A 323 -8.81 14.28 21.21
CA GLY A 323 -8.04 15.39 20.65
C GLY A 323 -6.67 15.48 21.34
N SER A 324 -5.72 14.76 20.80
CA SER A 324 -4.31 14.91 21.05
C SER A 324 -3.56 14.24 19.91
N SER A 325 -2.80 15.04 19.20
CA SER A 325 -1.88 14.67 18.15
C SER A 325 -0.74 13.81 18.71
N HIS A 326 -1.03 12.55 19.01
CA HIS A 326 -0.01 11.55 19.24
C HIS A 326 -0.10 10.51 18.13
N LEU A 327 0.76 10.68 17.12
CA LEU A 327 1.20 9.60 16.25
C LEU A 327 1.46 8.37 17.15
N ARG A 328 0.56 7.38 17.09
CA ARG A 328 0.92 6.07 17.62
C ARG A 328 2.02 5.53 16.73
N VAL A 329 3.25 5.66 17.19
CA VAL A 329 4.39 4.92 16.66
C VAL A 329 4.16 3.46 16.99
N TRP A 330 3.86 2.64 16.00
CA TRP A 330 3.81 1.19 16.07
C TRP A 330 4.88 0.60 15.16
#